data_5ee4e20eb67aaaecd1e0473b697f3c9e
#
_entry.id   5ee4e20eb67aaaecd1e0473b697f3c9e
#
_cell.length_a   1.000
_cell.length_b   1.000
_cell.length_c   1.000
_cell.angle_alpha   90.00
_cell.angle_beta   90.00
_cell.angle_gamma   90.00
#
_symmetry.space_group_name_H-M   'P 1'
#
loop_
_entity.id
_entity.type
_entity.pdbx_description
1 polymer ?
#
loop_
_entity_poly.entity_id
_entity_poly.type
_entity_poly.pdbx_seq_one_letter_code
_entity_poly.pdbx_strand_id
1 'polypeptide(L)'
;MSDGPANLSCIFCQLDRQVLAENPLARAFFDAYPVSPGHALIVPKRHVRTIFDTTAEEYAACFALVREVRELLIERQQPDGFNLGVNCEDAGGQSVWHAHLHLIPRYSGDVQDPRGGVRNVIPRRRTPG
;
A
#
# COMPACT_ATOMS: atom_id res chain seq x y z
N MET A 1 -17.35 13.09 -3.33
CA MET A 1 -16.57 12.14 -4.10
C MET A 1 -15.27 12.74 -4.49
N SER A 2 -14.27 11.93 -4.61
CA SER A 2 -12.92 12.42 -4.78
C SER A 2 -12.28 12.01 -6.09
N ASP A 3 -13.08 11.52 -7.05
CA ASP A 3 -12.56 11.09 -8.34
C ASP A 3 -12.18 12.29 -9.18
N GLY A 4 -11.15 12.15 -9.99
CA GLY A 4 -10.77 13.16 -10.94
C GLY A 4 -9.35 13.64 -10.78
N PRO A 5 -9.08 14.90 -11.12
CA PRO A 5 -7.73 15.44 -11.07
C PRO A 5 -7.19 15.51 -9.63
N ALA A 6 -5.91 15.79 -9.51
CA ALA A 6 -5.24 15.88 -8.22
C ALA A 6 -5.98 16.83 -7.28
N ASN A 7 -6.09 16.45 -6.02
CA ASN A 7 -6.72 17.21 -4.97
C ASN A 7 -5.62 17.88 -4.14
N LEU A 8 -5.62 19.21 -4.09
CA LEU A 8 -4.56 19.95 -3.44
C LEU A 8 -4.52 19.78 -1.93
N SER A 9 -5.60 19.29 -1.32
CA SER A 9 -5.60 19.01 0.12
C SER A 9 -5.22 17.57 0.44
N CYS A 10 -5.01 16.73 -0.57
CA CYS A 10 -4.68 15.32 -0.38
C CYS A 10 -3.18 15.14 -0.26
N ILE A 11 -2.73 14.48 0.81
CA ILE A 11 -1.30 14.27 1.05
C ILE A 11 -0.68 13.36 0.00
N PHE A 12 -1.46 12.50 -0.65
CA PHE A 12 -0.94 11.60 -1.69
C PHE A 12 -0.98 12.24 -3.08
N CYS A 13 -1.77 13.30 -3.27
CA CYS A 13 -1.72 14.10 -4.48
C CYS A 13 -0.56 15.08 -4.44
N GLN A 14 -0.24 15.61 -3.26
CA GLN A 14 0.82 16.60 -3.06
C GLN A 14 2.07 15.93 -2.52
N LEU A 15 2.67 15.05 -3.33
CA LEU A 15 3.86 14.36 -2.89
C LEU A 15 5.07 15.28 -2.94
N ASP A 16 5.60 15.61 -1.78
CA ASP A 16 6.84 16.33 -1.64
C ASP A 16 7.96 15.44 -1.10
N ARG A 17 7.76 14.14 -1.13
CA ARG A 17 8.74 13.16 -0.68
C ARG A 17 9.25 12.34 -1.87
N GLN A 18 10.34 11.63 -1.66
CA GLN A 18 10.97 10.85 -2.71
C GLN A 18 10.04 9.76 -3.24
N VAL A 19 9.93 9.68 -4.55
CA VAL A 19 9.21 8.62 -5.23
C VAL A 19 10.17 7.44 -5.42
N LEU A 20 9.77 6.26 -4.96
CA LEU A 20 10.58 5.04 -5.10
C LEU A 20 10.54 4.52 -6.54
N ALA A 21 9.39 4.57 -7.16
CA ALA A 21 9.17 4.08 -8.51
C ALA A 21 7.86 4.65 -9.01
N GLU A 22 7.69 4.70 -10.33
CA GLU A 22 6.44 5.15 -10.91
C GLU A 22 6.30 4.65 -12.33
N ASN A 23 5.06 4.62 -12.79
CA ASN A 23 4.72 4.40 -14.19
C ASN A 23 3.70 5.49 -14.57
N PRO A 24 3.18 5.49 -15.81
CA PRO A 24 2.28 6.57 -16.20
C PRO A 24 1.04 6.78 -15.32
N LEU A 25 0.57 5.74 -14.64
CA LEU A 25 -0.70 5.82 -13.90
C LEU A 25 -0.55 5.64 -12.39
N ALA A 26 0.62 5.26 -11.89
CA ALA A 26 0.80 4.96 -10.47
C ALA A 26 2.18 5.42 -9.98
N ARG A 27 2.29 5.61 -8.69
CA ARG A 27 3.58 5.91 -8.06
C ARG A 27 3.69 5.25 -6.70
N ALA A 28 4.92 5.09 -6.23
CA ALA A 28 5.21 4.44 -4.96
C ALA A 28 6.17 5.29 -4.15
N PHE A 29 6.00 5.26 -2.83
CA PHE A 29 6.85 6.00 -1.90
C PHE A 29 6.78 5.32 -0.53
N PHE A 30 7.71 5.66 0.37
CA PHE A 30 7.66 5.11 1.73
C PHE A 30 6.53 5.76 2.52
N ASP A 31 5.87 4.95 3.35
CA ASP A 31 4.89 5.45 4.30
C ASP A 31 5.60 6.36 5.30
N ALA A 32 4.99 7.50 5.62
CA ALA A 32 5.53 8.43 6.61
C ALA A 32 5.48 7.85 8.03
N TYR A 33 4.61 6.87 8.26
CA TYR A 33 4.44 6.21 9.56
C TYR A 33 4.62 4.71 9.38
N PRO A 34 5.84 4.26 9.04
CA PRO A 34 6.05 2.85 8.68
C PRO A 34 5.84 1.93 9.88
N VAL A 35 5.20 0.77 9.64
CA VAL A 35 5.06 -0.24 10.67
C VAL A 35 6.24 -1.20 10.67
N SER A 36 7.06 -1.17 9.61
CA SER A 36 8.31 -1.93 9.53
C SER A 36 9.26 -1.20 8.61
N PRO A 37 10.57 -1.49 8.69
CA PRO A 37 11.52 -0.87 7.77
C PRO A 37 11.17 -1.17 6.32
N GLY A 38 11.01 -0.13 5.51
CA GLY A 38 10.70 -0.27 4.09
C GLY A 38 9.22 -0.34 3.76
N HIS A 39 8.33 -0.12 4.73
CA HIS A 39 6.89 -0.08 4.49
C HIS A 39 6.57 0.94 3.40
N ALA A 40 6.07 0.46 2.27
CA ALA A 40 5.83 1.28 1.08
C ALA A 40 4.34 1.38 0.78
N LEU A 41 3.98 2.48 0.12
CA LEU A 41 2.64 2.70 -0.39
C LEU A 41 2.69 2.80 -1.90
N ILE A 42 1.70 2.24 -2.57
CA ILE A 42 1.52 2.36 -4.01
C ILE A 42 0.16 3.00 -4.25
N VAL A 43 0.14 4.08 -5.02
CA VAL A 43 -1.08 4.86 -5.24
C VAL A 43 -1.30 5.08 -6.73
N PRO A 44 -2.57 5.12 -7.19
CA PRO A 44 -2.85 5.68 -8.51
C PRO A 44 -2.55 7.17 -8.48
N LYS A 45 -2.07 7.71 -9.61
CA LYS A 45 -1.78 9.15 -9.69
C LYS A 45 -3.06 9.98 -9.63
N ARG A 46 -4.13 9.46 -10.24
CA ARG A 46 -5.44 10.12 -10.22
C ARG A 46 -6.05 9.99 -8.82
N HIS A 47 -6.69 11.03 -8.34
CA HIS A 47 -7.32 11.03 -7.01
C HIS A 47 -8.62 10.25 -7.08
N VAL A 48 -8.60 9.01 -6.58
CA VAL A 48 -9.79 8.15 -6.46
C VAL A 48 -9.89 7.66 -5.03
N ARG A 49 -11.11 7.43 -4.57
CA ARG A 49 -11.39 7.09 -3.18
C ARG A 49 -10.83 5.72 -2.80
N THR A 50 -11.18 4.69 -3.55
CA THR A 50 -10.73 3.32 -3.24
C THR A 50 -10.10 2.69 -4.46
N ILE A 51 -9.39 1.56 -4.23
CA ILE A 51 -8.78 0.81 -5.31
C ILE A 51 -9.83 0.29 -6.31
N PHE A 52 -11.07 0.11 -5.84
CA PHE A 52 -12.15 -0.38 -6.69
C PHE A 52 -12.76 0.71 -7.58
N ASP A 53 -12.40 1.97 -7.36
CA ASP A 53 -12.83 3.08 -8.19
C ASP A 53 -11.84 3.39 -9.31
N THR A 54 -10.75 2.65 -9.39
CA THR A 54 -9.77 2.82 -10.46
C THR A 54 -10.27 2.20 -11.76
N THR A 55 -9.72 2.66 -12.88
CA THR A 55 -9.92 1.97 -14.15
C THR A 55 -9.15 0.66 -14.16
N ALA A 56 -9.45 -0.23 -15.11
CA ALA A 56 -8.71 -1.48 -15.25
C ALA A 56 -7.22 -1.21 -15.47
N GLU A 57 -6.90 -0.17 -16.25
CA GLU A 57 -5.51 0.19 -16.53
C GLU A 57 -4.81 0.70 -15.28
N GLU A 58 -5.49 1.51 -14.49
CA GLU A 58 -4.93 2.01 -13.22
C GLU A 58 -4.69 0.87 -12.24
N TYR A 59 -5.67 -0.03 -12.13
CA TYR A 59 -5.56 -1.19 -11.25
C TYR A 59 -4.33 -2.02 -11.64
N ALA A 60 -4.20 -2.32 -12.92
CA ALA A 60 -3.07 -3.08 -13.44
C ALA A 60 -1.75 -2.34 -13.20
N ALA A 61 -1.73 -1.02 -13.40
CA ALA A 61 -0.52 -0.22 -13.20
C ALA A 61 -0.07 -0.23 -11.75
N CYS A 62 -1.02 -0.16 -10.80
CA CYS A 62 -0.68 -0.24 -9.38
C CYS A 62 -0.06 -1.59 -9.03
N PHE A 63 -0.63 -2.68 -9.50
CA PHE A 63 -0.12 -4.01 -9.18
C PHE A 63 1.19 -4.31 -9.91
N ALA A 64 1.39 -3.76 -11.10
CA ALA A 64 2.68 -3.87 -11.77
C ALA A 64 3.77 -3.16 -10.94
N LEU A 65 3.42 -2.02 -10.37
CA LEU A 65 4.36 -1.27 -9.54
C LEU A 65 4.67 -1.98 -8.24
N VAL A 66 3.72 -2.73 -7.68
CA VAL A 66 3.97 -3.56 -6.50
C VAL A 66 5.15 -4.50 -6.74
N ARG A 67 5.18 -5.16 -7.91
CA ARG A 67 6.28 -6.07 -8.24
C ARG A 67 7.62 -5.35 -8.30
N GLU A 68 7.63 -4.19 -8.92
CA GLU A 68 8.86 -3.41 -9.05
C GLU A 68 9.37 -2.94 -7.69
N VAL A 69 8.48 -2.45 -6.84
CA VAL A 69 8.84 -1.97 -5.50
C VAL A 69 9.31 -3.15 -4.64
N ARG A 70 8.68 -4.31 -4.78
CA ARG A 70 9.14 -5.51 -4.06
C ARG A 70 10.61 -5.79 -4.36
N GLU A 71 11.01 -5.73 -5.63
CA GLU A 71 12.39 -5.97 -6.01
C GLU A 71 13.34 -4.95 -5.37
N LEU A 72 12.94 -3.68 -5.36
CA LEU A 72 13.72 -2.65 -4.69
C LEU A 72 13.87 -2.92 -3.20
N LEU A 73 12.80 -3.34 -2.55
CA LEU A 73 12.81 -3.60 -1.11
C LEU A 73 13.64 -4.82 -0.77
N ILE A 74 13.60 -5.87 -1.60
CA ILE A 74 14.45 -7.04 -1.39
C ILE A 74 15.91 -6.62 -1.39
N GLU A 75 16.31 -5.78 -2.34
CA GLU A 75 17.69 -5.34 -2.45
C GLU A 75 18.09 -4.46 -1.28
N ARG A 76 17.23 -3.51 -0.88
CA ARG A 76 17.58 -2.50 0.12
C ARG A 76 17.37 -2.96 1.55
N GLN A 77 16.33 -3.73 1.81
CA GLN A 77 15.89 -4.07 3.16
C GLN A 77 16.10 -5.53 3.52
N GLN A 78 16.23 -6.41 2.52
CA GLN A 78 16.42 -7.83 2.71
C GLN A 78 15.38 -8.46 3.66
N PRO A 79 14.08 -8.24 3.40
CA PRO A 79 13.03 -8.79 4.26
C PRO A 79 12.89 -10.30 4.09
N ASP A 80 12.27 -10.93 5.07
CA ASP A 80 12.00 -12.37 5.03
C ASP A 80 10.65 -12.68 4.37
N GLY A 81 9.79 -11.70 4.23
CA GLY A 81 8.48 -11.87 3.60
C GLY A 81 7.78 -10.54 3.45
N PHE A 82 6.51 -10.59 3.01
CA PHE A 82 5.74 -9.37 2.78
C PHE A 82 4.28 -9.60 3.16
N ASN A 83 3.62 -8.54 3.59
CA ASN A 83 2.17 -8.45 3.53
C ASN A 83 1.80 -7.38 2.52
N LEU A 84 0.82 -7.71 1.69
CA LEU A 84 0.26 -6.77 0.71
C LEU A 84 -1.22 -6.62 1.02
N GLY A 85 -1.69 -5.39 1.15
CA GLY A 85 -3.09 -5.18 1.47
C GLY A 85 -3.55 -3.79 1.13
N VAL A 86 -4.87 -3.62 1.14
CA VAL A 86 -5.50 -2.34 0.86
C VAL A 86 -6.71 -2.20 1.78
N ASN A 87 -6.88 -1.00 2.35
CA ASN A 87 -8.02 -0.69 3.19
C ASN A 87 -9.04 0.08 2.37
N CYS A 88 -10.29 -0.36 2.41
CA CYS A 88 -11.37 0.27 1.66
C CYS A 88 -12.49 0.65 2.61
N GLU A 89 -12.87 1.93 2.63
CA GLU A 89 -13.94 2.51 3.42
C GLU A 89 -13.63 2.51 4.92
N ASP A 90 -14.48 3.15 5.70
CA ASP A 90 -14.31 3.27 7.15
C ASP A 90 -14.20 1.89 7.82
N ALA A 91 -15.10 0.98 7.45
CA ALA A 91 -15.12 -0.35 8.06
C ALA A 91 -13.86 -1.13 7.75
N GLY A 92 -13.22 -0.85 6.63
CA GLY A 92 -11.95 -1.48 6.26
C GLY A 92 -10.73 -0.80 6.83
N GLY A 93 -10.91 0.32 7.53
CA GLY A 93 -9.80 1.02 8.17
C GLY A 93 -9.13 2.09 7.31
N GLN A 94 -9.77 2.48 6.20
CA GLN A 94 -9.18 3.51 5.34
C GLN A 94 -9.20 4.86 6.07
N SER A 95 -8.04 5.50 6.16
CA SER A 95 -7.91 6.79 6.85
C SER A 95 -7.52 7.94 5.93
N VAL A 96 -6.96 7.64 4.77
CA VAL A 96 -6.66 8.64 3.74
C VAL A 96 -7.52 8.33 2.52
N TRP A 97 -8.28 9.34 2.07
CA TRP A 97 -9.28 9.14 1.01
C TRP A 97 -8.69 9.33 -0.38
N HIS A 98 -7.61 8.64 -0.61
CA HIS A 98 -6.94 8.46 -1.88
C HIS A 98 -6.46 7.00 -1.85
N ALA A 99 -6.92 6.19 -2.78
CA ALA A 99 -6.63 4.76 -2.80
C ALA A 99 -5.14 4.49 -2.67
N HIS A 100 -4.77 3.54 -1.82
CA HIS A 100 -3.37 3.17 -1.65
C HIS A 100 -3.25 1.72 -1.21
N LEU A 101 -2.25 1.05 -1.78
CA LEU A 101 -1.87 -0.31 -1.40
C LEU A 101 -0.71 -0.21 -0.43
N HIS A 102 -0.74 -1.05 0.61
CA HIS A 102 0.38 -1.20 1.53
C HIS A 102 1.21 -2.39 1.10
N LEU A 103 2.50 -2.20 0.95
CA LEU A 103 3.45 -3.29 0.80
C LEU A 103 4.38 -3.24 2.00
N ILE A 104 4.21 -4.23 2.88
CA ILE A 104 4.84 -4.21 4.20
C ILE A 104 5.88 -5.33 4.26
N PRO A 105 7.19 -4.96 4.27
CA PRO A 105 8.22 -5.97 4.47
C PRO A 105 8.10 -6.59 5.86
N ARG A 106 8.28 -7.90 5.93
CA ARG A 106 8.19 -8.62 7.18
C ARG A 106 9.54 -9.25 7.48
N TYR A 107 9.88 -9.29 8.76
CA TYR A 107 11.17 -9.78 9.22
C TYR A 107 10.95 -10.86 10.27
N SER A 108 11.72 -11.94 10.20
CA SER A 108 11.58 -13.03 11.16
C SER A 108 11.71 -12.48 12.58
N GLY A 109 10.73 -12.79 13.42
CA GLY A 109 10.72 -12.32 14.80
C GLY A 109 10.09 -10.96 15.01
N ASP A 110 9.59 -10.30 13.95
CA ASP A 110 9.00 -8.96 14.10
C ASP A 110 7.68 -8.99 14.89
N VAL A 111 6.99 -10.12 14.90
CA VAL A 111 5.89 -10.40 15.81
C VAL A 111 6.06 -11.80 16.35
N GLN A 112 5.37 -12.10 17.46
CA GLN A 112 5.54 -13.39 18.13
C GLN A 112 5.01 -14.54 17.28
N ASP A 113 3.84 -14.39 16.67
CA ASP A 113 3.24 -15.42 15.84
C ASP A 113 2.62 -14.77 14.59
N PRO A 114 3.29 -14.87 13.44
CA PRO A 114 2.80 -14.20 12.22
C PRO A 114 1.74 -14.99 11.46
N ARG A 115 1.40 -16.21 11.89
CA ARG A 115 0.48 -17.04 11.13
C ARG A 115 -0.89 -16.37 10.97
N GLY A 116 -1.47 -16.55 9.81
CA GLY A 116 -2.73 -15.91 9.45
C GLY A 116 -2.56 -14.58 8.75
N GLY A 117 -1.51 -13.82 9.09
CA GLY A 117 -1.19 -12.56 8.42
C GLY A 117 -2.39 -11.63 8.28
N VAL A 118 -2.80 -11.34 7.04
CA VAL A 118 -3.92 -10.42 6.78
C VAL A 118 -5.24 -10.89 7.38
N ARG A 119 -5.39 -12.16 7.70
CA ARG A 119 -6.61 -12.65 8.35
C ARG A 119 -6.77 -12.06 9.76
N ASN A 120 -5.68 -11.58 10.35
CA ASN A 120 -5.69 -11.05 11.71
C ASN A 120 -6.21 -9.61 11.81
N VAL A 121 -6.76 -9.07 10.70
CA VAL A 121 -7.44 -7.77 10.77
C VAL A 121 -8.68 -7.86 11.66
N ILE A 122 -9.19 -9.08 11.89
CA ILE A 122 -10.24 -9.33 12.90
C ILE A 122 -9.65 -10.34 13.89
N PRO A 123 -8.95 -9.87 14.93
CA PRO A 123 -8.12 -10.74 15.77
C PRO A 123 -8.86 -11.87 16.46
N ARG A 124 -10.14 -11.68 16.82
CA ARG A 124 -10.91 -12.68 17.54
C ARG A 124 -11.31 -13.87 16.69
N ARG A 125 -11.13 -13.80 15.39
CA ARG A 125 -11.48 -14.85 14.43
C ARG A 125 -10.29 -15.64 13.97
N ARG A 126 -9.19 -15.59 14.71
CA ARG A 126 -7.96 -16.23 14.29
C ARG A 126 -8.12 -17.74 14.19
N THR A 127 -7.80 -18.28 13.04
CA THR A 127 -7.70 -19.71 12.79
C THR A 127 -6.45 -19.93 11.92
N PRO A 128 -5.86 -21.13 11.97
CA PRO A 128 -4.75 -21.43 11.08
C PRO A 128 -5.18 -21.24 9.63
N GLY A 129 -4.36 -20.54 8.85
CA GLY A 129 -4.74 -20.28 7.47
C GLY A 129 -3.62 -19.95 6.56
#